data_65d37295d38491379afb5be0df6d736f
#
_entry.id   65d37295d38491379afb5be0df6d736f
#
_cell.length_a   1.000
_cell.length_b   1.000
_cell.length_c   1.000
_cell.angle_alpha   90.00
_cell.angle_beta   90.00
_cell.angle_gamma   90.00
#
_symmetry.space_group_name_H-M   'P 1'
#
loop_
_entity.id
_entity.type
_entity.pdbx_description
1 polymer ?
#
loop_
_entity_poly.entity_id
_entity_poly.type
_entity_poly.pdbx_seq_one_letter_code
_entity_poly.pdbx_strand_id
1 'polypeptide(L)'
;VLKSLNINTSTSSVEWKGVMVGIYSHNGFVSIKEGNLVWQGNSITGGSITIDMETMTQSDSLYKTEENKLVAHLESPDFFDVANFPTATFEITSSEQGTNTVYGNLTIRGITESEVVEDVIFDVETKSATGTLKFDRQKYGVAYKGSKKDMLVGDEVEMTISLNSEL
;
A
#
# COMPACT_ATOMS: atom_id res chain seq x y z
N VAL A 1 21.46 -16.80 9.09
CA VAL A 1 22.09 -15.51 8.88
C VAL A 1 21.10 -14.55 8.23
N LEU A 2 20.92 -13.38 8.85
CA LEU A 2 20.07 -12.33 8.28
C LEU A 2 20.75 -11.69 7.09
N LYS A 3 19.97 -11.47 6.05
CA LYS A 3 20.40 -10.78 4.84
C LYS A 3 19.49 -9.60 4.57
N SER A 4 19.99 -8.61 3.88
CA SER A 4 19.22 -7.43 3.51
C SER A 4 19.42 -7.09 2.03
N LEU A 5 18.43 -6.44 1.46
CA LEU A 5 18.49 -5.92 0.10
C LEU A 5 17.76 -4.59 0.02
N ASN A 6 18.16 -3.77 -0.93
CA ASN A 6 17.44 -2.54 -1.25
C ASN A 6 16.42 -2.80 -2.34
N ILE A 7 15.29 -2.15 -2.24
CA ILE A 7 14.21 -2.28 -3.22
C ILE A 7 14.51 -1.36 -4.41
N ASN A 8 14.39 -1.92 -5.61
CA ASN A 8 14.50 -1.14 -6.85
C ASN A 8 13.16 -0.41 -7.08
N THR A 9 13.16 0.88 -6.84
CA THR A 9 11.95 1.70 -6.93
C THR A 9 11.42 1.85 -8.35
N SER A 10 12.27 1.65 -9.35
CA SER A 10 11.88 1.76 -10.77
C SER A 10 11.09 0.56 -11.26
N THR A 11 11.34 -0.62 -10.68
CA THR A 11 10.73 -1.88 -11.12
C THR A 11 9.74 -2.45 -10.12
N SER A 12 9.60 -1.82 -8.97
CA SER A 12 8.65 -2.20 -7.94
C SER A 12 7.40 -1.34 -8.01
N SER A 13 6.26 -1.89 -7.59
CA SER A 13 4.99 -1.17 -7.69
C SER A 13 4.05 -1.50 -6.54
N VAL A 14 3.16 -0.57 -6.25
CA VAL A 14 2.02 -0.77 -5.35
C VAL A 14 0.78 -0.35 -6.12
N GLU A 15 -0.10 -1.31 -6.37
CA GLU A 15 -1.41 -1.05 -6.97
C GLU A 15 -2.45 -0.96 -5.86
N TRP A 16 -3.22 0.12 -5.86
CA TRP A 16 -4.34 0.27 -4.92
C TRP A 16 -5.66 -0.01 -5.61
N LYS A 17 -6.63 -0.52 -4.84
CA LYS A 17 -7.99 -0.75 -5.30
C LYS A 17 -8.95 -0.34 -4.20
N GLY A 18 -9.86 0.55 -4.54
CA GLY A 18 -10.95 0.98 -3.68
C GLY A 18 -12.29 0.65 -4.32
N VAL A 19 -13.23 0.17 -3.52
CA VAL A 19 -14.55 -0.23 -4.01
C VAL A 19 -15.59 0.80 -3.61
N MET A 20 -16.38 1.23 -4.60
CA MET A 20 -17.58 2.02 -4.32
C MET A 20 -18.74 1.06 -4.09
N VAL A 21 -19.55 1.36 -3.09
CA VAL A 21 -20.67 0.48 -2.72
C VAL A 21 -21.61 0.27 -3.90
N GLY A 22 -21.76 -0.97 -4.28
CA GLY A 22 -22.78 -1.48 -5.19
C GLY A 22 -22.33 -1.90 -6.56
N ILE A 23 -21.45 -1.20 -7.28
CA ILE A 23 -21.33 -1.49 -8.71
C ILE A 23 -19.92 -1.46 -9.29
N TYR A 24 -18.98 -0.66 -8.77
CA TYR A 24 -17.69 -0.49 -9.42
C TYR A 24 -16.57 -0.21 -8.44
N SER A 25 -15.36 -0.42 -8.91
CA SER A 25 -14.15 -0.13 -8.16
C SER A 25 -13.24 0.80 -8.96
N HIS A 26 -12.41 1.53 -8.23
CA HIS A 26 -11.32 2.30 -8.82
C HIS A 26 -10.01 1.65 -8.45
N ASN A 27 -9.04 1.75 -9.33
CA ASN A 27 -7.69 1.26 -9.07
C ASN A 27 -6.66 2.19 -9.70
N GLY A 28 -5.45 2.10 -9.21
CA GLY A 28 -4.33 2.88 -9.69
C GLY A 28 -3.05 2.46 -9.02
N PHE A 29 -2.04 3.31 -9.14
CA PHE A 29 -0.71 3.01 -8.60
C PHE A 29 -0.20 4.14 -7.73
N VAL A 30 0.69 3.79 -6.81
CA VAL A 30 1.58 4.72 -6.13
C VAL A 30 2.99 4.16 -6.25
N SER A 31 3.97 5.06 -6.32
CA SER A 31 5.37 4.67 -6.42
C SER A 31 5.99 4.47 -5.04
N ILE A 32 6.97 3.58 -4.99
CA ILE A 32 7.79 3.38 -3.80
C ILE A 32 8.93 4.39 -3.88
N LYS A 33 9.10 5.17 -2.81
CA LYS A 33 10.16 6.17 -2.72
C LYS A 33 11.49 5.54 -2.34
N GLU A 34 11.45 4.62 -1.37
CA GLU A 34 12.60 3.87 -0.91
C GLU A 34 12.13 2.65 -0.12
N GLY A 35 12.98 1.69 0.05
CA GLY A 35 12.65 0.54 0.86
C GLY A 35 13.77 -0.48 0.91
N ASN A 36 13.69 -1.33 1.92
CA ASN A 36 14.59 -2.45 2.09
C ASN A 36 13.83 -3.65 2.66
N LEU A 37 14.34 -4.83 2.37
CA LEU A 37 13.86 -6.07 2.95
C LEU A 37 14.99 -6.74 3.72
N VAL A 38 14.63 -7.31 4.86
CA VAL A 38 15.51 -8.18 5.65
C VAL A 38 14.91 -9.57 5.61
N TRP A 39 15.74 -10.56 5.34
CA TRP A 39 15.26 -11.93 5.18
C TRP A 39 16.24 -12.94 5.72
N GLN A 40 15.73 -14.11 6.07
CA GLN A 40 16.50 -15.24 6.56
C GLN A 40 15.93 -16.51 5.95
N GLY A 41 16.78 -17.31 5.30
CA GLY A 41 16.29 -18.46 4.56
C GLY A 41 15.34 -18.04 3.45
N ASN A 42 14.12 -18.51 3.50
CA ASN A 42 13.06 -18.19 2.54
C ASN A 42 12.01 -17.20 3.10
N SER A 43 12.29 -16.62 4.28
CA SER A 43 11.30 -15.79 4.98
C SER A 43 11.75 -14.35 5.11
N ILE A 44 10.86 -13.43 4.76
CA ILE A 44 11.04 -12.01 5.01
C ILE A 44 10.78 -11.79 6.50
N THR A 45 11.75 -11.22 7.20
CA THR A 45 11.67 -11.03 8.66
C THR A 45 11.66 -9.58 9.10
N GLY A 46 11.97 -8.66 8.21
CA GLY A 46 12.02 -7.24 8.54
C GLY A 46 12.17 -6.37 7.31
N GLY A 47 12.36 -5.11 7.55
CA GLY A 47 12.52 -4.09 6.51
C GLY A 47 11.45 -3.03 6.58
N SER A 48 11.56 -2.05 5.71
CA SER A 48 10.60 -0.97 5.63
C SER A 48 10.42 -0.51 4.19
N ILE A 49 9.23 0.02 3.90
CA ILE A 49 8.86 0.53 2.59
C ILE A 49 8.24 1.90 2.79
N THR A 50 8.74 2.88 2.06
CA THR A 50 8.17 4.23 2.04
C THR A 50 7.49 4.47 0.71
N ILE A 51 6.23 4.83 0.76
CA ILE A 51 5.40 5.10 -0.42
C ILE A 51 5.31 6.59 -0.63
N ASP A 52 5.49 7.02 -1.88
CA ASP A 52 5.35 8.42 -2.27
C ASP A 52 3.88 8.69 -2.65
N MET A 53 3.15 9.29 -1.73
CA MET A 53 1.72 9.58 -1.93
C MET A 53 1.46 10.62 -3.01
N GLU A 54 2.46 11.41 -3.38
CA GLU A 54 2.33 12.42 -4.44
C GLU A 54 2.29 11.80 -5.84
N THR A 55 2.59 10.51 -5.97
CA THR A 55 2.64 9.81 -7.25
C THR A 55 1.36 9.05 -7.59
N MET A 56 0.30 9.23 -6.80
CA MET A 56 -0.96 8.50 -6.98
C MET A 56 -1.57 8.74 -8.36
N THR A 57 -1.95 7.63 -9.00
CA THR A 57 -2.62 7.65 -10.31
C THR A 57 -3.87 6.79 -10.28
N GLN A 58 -4.73 7.00 -11.26
CA GLN A 58 -5.90 6.17 -11.50
C GLN A 58 -5.71 5.42 -12.81
N SER A 59 -5.91 4.12 -12.81
CA SER A 59 -5.73 3.26 -13.98
C SER A 59 -7.03 2.82 -14.63
N ASP A 60 -8.13 2.76 -13.87
CA ASP A 60 -9.42 2.33 -14.42
C ASP A 60 -9.98 3.36 -15.40
N SER A 61 -10.81 2.88 -16.32
CA SER A 61 -11.39 3.72 -17.37
C SER A 61 -12.73 4.34 -16.98
N LEU A 62 -13.27 3.99 -15.82
CA LEU A 62 -14.53 4.53 -15.35
C LEU A 62 -14.38 6.02 -15.01
N TYR A 63 -15.27 6.81 -15.57
CA TYR A 63 -15.27 8.27 -15.36
C TYR A 63 -13.94 8.95 -15.71
N LYS A 64 -13.40 8.63 -16.89
CA LYS A 64 -12.14 9.25 -17.36
C LYS A 64 -12.15 10.77 -17.30
N THR A 65 -13.30 11.40 -17.54
CA THR A 65 -13.45 12.84 -17.42
C THR A 65 -13.37 13.32 -15.98
N GLU A 66 -13.51 12.41 -15.02
CA GLU A 66 -13.42 12.66 -13.58
C GLU A 66 -12.09 12.23 -12.98
N GLU A 67 -11.19 11.68 -13.79
CA GLU A 67 -9.91 11.12 -13.35
C GLU A 67 -9.13 12.07 -12.44
N ASN A 68 -8.95 13.29 -12.92
CA ASN A 68 -8.22 14.30 -12.14
C ASN A 68 -8.95 14.69 -10.85
N LYS A 69 -10.27 14.61 -10.87
CA LYS A 69 -11.05 14.90 -9.66
C LYS A 69 -10.91 13.81 -8.62
N LEU A 70 -10.89 12.53 -9.04
CA LEU A 70 -10.72 11.42 -8.10
C LEU A 70 -9.38 11.52 -7.40
N VAL A 71 -8.28 11.62 -8.14
CA VAL A 71 -6.95 11.71 -7.56
C VAL A 71 -6.82 12.94 -6.68
N ALA A 72 -7.24 14.10 -7.18
CA ALA A 72 -7.21 15.34 -6.40
C ALA A 72 -8.00 15.20 -5.10
N HIS A 73 -9.12 14.50 -5.14
CA HIS A 73 -9.95 14.27 -3.98
C HIS A 73 -9.29 13.33 -2.96
N LEU A 74 -8.68 12.25 -3.45
CA LEU A 74 -7.94 11.32 -2.60
C LEU A 74 -6.73 11.99 -1.94
N GLU A 75 -6.09 12.93 -2.63
CA GLU A 75 -4.95 13.68 -2.07
C GLU A 75 -5.39 14.77 -1.09
N SER A 76 -6.65 15.12 -1.06
CA SER A 76 -7.18 16.23 -0.25
C SER A 76 -7.18 15.93 1.25
N PRO A 77 -7.34 16.96 2.10
CA PRO A 77 -7.45 16.79 3.55
C PRO A 77 -8.62 15.91 3.98
N ASP A 78 -9.63 15.72 3.14
CA ASP A 78 -10.75 14.82 3.43
C ASP A 78 -10.36 13.34 3.40
N PHE A 79 -9.27 13.02 2.71
CA PHE A 79 -8.78 11.65 2.59
C PHE A 79 -7.34 11.53 3.10
N PHE A 80 -6.38 11.43 2.18
CA PHE A 80 -4.99 11.12 2.56
C PHE A 80 -4.19 12.35 2.98
N ASP A 81 -4.69 13.55 2.70
CA ASP A 81 -4.04 14.81 3.07
C ASP A 81 -2.54 14.81 2.68
N VAL A 82 -2.30 14.59 1.41
CA VAL A 82 -0.95 14.38 0.87
C VAL A 82 -0.04 15.60 1.08
N ALA A 83 -0.60 16.80 1.09
CA ALA A 83 0.18 18.02 1.34
C ALA A 83 0.86 18.01 2.72
N ASN A 84 0.18 17.46 3.75
CA ASN A 84 0.72 17.36 5.09
C ASN A 84 1.38 16.02 5.36
N PHE A 85 0.96 14.97 4.64
CA PHE A 85 1.45 13.61 4.80
C PHE A 85 1.84 13.03 3.43
N PRO A 86 2.97 13.49 2.85
CA PRO A 86 3.36 13.10 1.50
C PRO A 86 3.84 11.66 1.36
N THR A 87 4.07 10.98 2.48
CA THR A 87 4.51 9.59 2.47
C THR A 87 3.65 8.72 3.37
N ALA A 88 3.55 7.44 3.00
CA ALA A 88 3.03 6.38 3.86
C ALA A 88 4.16 5.37 4.05
N THR A 89 4.20 4.69 5.18
CA THR A 89 5.28 3.74 5.48
C THR A 89 4.72 2.43 5.97
N PHE A 90 5.40 1.34 5.62
CA PHE A 90 5.13 0.03 6.18
C PHE A 90 6.42 -0.53 6.76
N GLU A 91 6.41 -0.80 8.06
CA GLU A 91 7.53 -1.40 8.76
C GLU A 91 7.22 -2.85 9.06
N ILE A 92 7.99 -3.77 8.48
CA ILE A 92 7.82 -5.20 8.70
C ILE A 92 8.41 -5.56 10.06
N THR A 93 7.61 -6.21 10.90
CA THR A 93 8.04 -6.58 12.26
C THR A 93 8.34 -8.06 12.39
N SER A 94 7.61 -8.92 11.67
CA SER A 94 7.81 -10.37 11.74
C SER A 94 7.12 -11.07 10.59
N SER A 95 7.39 -12.37 10.46
CA SER A 95 6.63 -13.25 9.58
C SER A 95 6.30 -14.52 10.34
N GLU A 96 5.22 -15.17 9.90
CA GLU A 96 4.83 -16.44 10.50
C GLU A 96 5.48 -17.57 9.71
N GLN A 97 6.34 -18.34 10.37
CA GLN A 97 7.03 -19.46 9.74
C GLN A 97 6.05 -20.52 9.23
N GLY A 98 6.32 -21.02 8.03
CA GLY A 98 5.48 -22.02 7.41
C GLY A 98 4.21 -21.47 6.77
N THR A 99 4.04 -20.17 6.78
CA THR A 99 2.91 -19.48 6.13
C THR A 99 3.43 -18.41 5.17
N ASN A 100 2.52 -17.87 4.36
CA ASN A 100 2.81 -16.78 3.44
C ASN A 100 2.32 -15.44 4.01
N THR A 101 2.53 -15.25 5.31
CA THR A 101 2.00 -14.10 6.05
C THR A 101 3.14 -13.28 6.65
N VAL A 102 3.09 -11.97 6.44
CA VAL A 102 4.05 -11.02 6.99
C VAL A 102 3.26 -9.98 7.81
N TYR A 103 3.77 -9.67 9.00
CA TYR A 103 3.17 -8.69 9.90
C TYR A 103 3.98 -7.42 9.93
N GLY A 104 3.29 -6.30 10.07
CA GLY A 104 3.96 -5.02 10.18
C GLY A 104 3.06 -3.90 10.65
N ASN A 105 3.61 -2.69 10.66
CA ASN A 105 2.90 -1.48 11.05
C ASN A 105 2.80 -0.55 9.85
N LEU A 106 1.58 -0.21 9.48
CA LEU A 106 1.28 0.71 8.39
C LEU A 106 0.98 2.09 8.99
N THR A 107 1.66 3.09 8.49
CA THR A 107 1.42 4.48 8.89
C THR A 107 0.88 5.25 7.69
N ILE A 108 -0.33 5.75 7.85
CA ILE A 108 -1.00 6.58 6.86
C ILE A 108 -1.54 7.79 7.60
N ARG A 109 -1.31 8.97 7.04
CA ARG A 109 -1.83 10.21 7.60
C ARG A 109 -1.44 10.40 9.07
N GLY A 110 -0.23 10.00 9.42
CA GLY A 110 0.31 10.11 10.79
C GLY A 110 -0.26 9.09 11.78
N ILE A 111 -1.12 8.19 11.35
CA ILE A 111 -1.73 7.16 12.20
C ILE A 111 -1.12 5.81 11.86
N THR A 112 -0.65 5.10 12.88
CA THR A 112 -0.01 3.79 12.75
C THR A 112 -0.91 2.69 13.30
N GLU A 113 -1.14 1.66 12.49
CA GLU A 113 -1.92 0.49 12.88
C GLU A 113 -1.18 -0.78 12.46
N SER A 114 -1.41 -1.85 13.22
CA SER A 114 -0.86 -3.17 12.86
C SER A 114 -1.65 -3.75 11.69
N GLU A 115 -0.93 -4.24 10.68
CA GLU A 115 -1.56 -4.82 9.49
C GLU A 115 -0.85 -6.11 9.10
N VAL A 116 -1.51 -6.87 8.23
CA VAL A 116 -1.04 -8.17 7.78
C VAL A 116 -0.94 -8.17 6.26
N VAL A 117 0.19 -8.61 5.74
CA VAL A 117 0.36 -8.86 4.31
C VAL A 117 0.18 -10.36 4.09
N GLU A 118 -0.77 -10.71 3.24
CA GLU A 118 -1.11 -12.10 2.94
C GLU A 118 -0.61 -12.49 1.54
N ASP A 119 -0.64 -13.78 1.27
CA ASP A 119 -0.25 -14.34 -0.03
C ASP A 119 1.16 -13.90 -0.45
N VAL A 120 2.06 -13.80 0.51
CA VAL A 120 3.44 -13.37 0.25
C VAL A 120 4.19 -14.49 -0.45
N ILE A 121 4.78 -14.15 -1.60
CA ILE A 121 5.66 -15.04 -2.34
C ILE A 121 7.02 -14.34 -2.42
N PHE A 122 8.03 -14.94 -1.80
CA PHE A 122 9.40 -14.43 -1.84
C PHE A 122 10.28 -15.41 -2.59
N ASP A 123 10.84 -14.97 -3.70
CA ASP A 123 11.78 -15.75 -4.49
C ASP A 123 13.19 -15.34 -4.11
N VAL A 124 13.92 -16.24 -3.40
CA VAL A 124 15.28 -15.97 -2.94
C VAL A 124 16.28 -15.87 -4.07
N GLU A 125 16.02 -16.51 -5.19
CA GLU A 125 16.95 -16.50 -6.33
C GLU A 125 16.89 -15.18 -7.09
N THR A 126 15.68 -14.73 -7.40
CA THR A 126 15.47 -13.46 -8.11
C THR A 126 15.44 -12.28 -7.14
N LYS A 127 15.31 -12.54 -5.85
CA LYS A 127 15.14 -11.54 -4.79
C LYS A 127 13.98 -10.61 -5.10
N SER A 128 12.83 -11.21 -5.39
CA SER A 128 11.59 -10.52 -5.63
C SER A 128 10.51 -11.01 -4.67
N ALA A 129 9.55 -10.15 -4.38
CA ALA A 129 8.47 -10.48 -3.46
C ALA A 129 7.16 -9.87 -3.95
N THR A 130 6.07 -10.60 -3.74
CA THR A 130 4.72 -10.10 -3.97
C THR A 130 3.88 -10.36 -2.74
N GLY A 131 2.82 -9.58 -2.57
CA GLY A 131 1.89 -9.78 -1.47
C GLY A 131 0.69 -8.87 -1.59
N THR A 132 -0.32 -9.13 -0.78
CA THR A 132 -1.57 -8.37 -0.75
C THR A 132 -1.82 -7.87 0.66
N LEU A 133 -2.06 -6.57 0.80
CA LEU A 133 -2.43 -5.95 2.08
C LEU A 133 -3.79 -5.29 1.92
N LYS A 134 -4.69 -5.60 2.84
CA LYS A 134 -6.00 -4.97 2.91
C LYS A 134 -6.08 -4.19 4.21
N PHE A 135 -6.51 -2.94 4.14
CA PHE A 135 -6.68 -2.14 5.35
C PHE A 135 -8.00 -1.40 5.35
N ASP A 136 -8.48 -1.09 6.55
CA ASP A 136 -9.67 -0.29 6.77
C ASP A 136 -9.27 1.19 6.81
N ARG A 137 -9.68 1.95 5.80
CA ARG A 137 -9.35 3.38 5.69
C ARG A 137 -9.82 4.20 6.89
N GLN A 138 -10.90 3.78 7.53
CA GLN A 138 -11.47 4.50 8.68
C GLN A 138 -10.50 4.52 9.87
N LYS A 139 -9.69 3.48 10.04
CA LYS A 139 -8.70 3.41 11.11
C LYS A 139 -7.63 4.49 11.00
N TYR A 140 -7.43 5.01 9.80
CA TYR A 140 -6.41 6.03 9.52
C TYR A 140 -7.02 7.43 9.36
N GLY A 141 -8.29 7.57 9.67
CA GLY A 141 -8.99 8.84 9.52
C GLY A 141 -9.23 9.25 8.07
N VAL A 142 -9.12 8.30 7.14
CA VAL A 142 -9.36 8.54 5.72
C VAL A 142 -10.85 8.37 5.44
N ALA A 143 -11.59 9.45 5.56
CA ALA A 143 -13.06 9.41 5.49
C ALA A 143 -13.64 10.78 5.14
N TYR A 144 -14.83 10.76 4.51
CA TYR A 144 -15.65 11.97 4.37
C TYR A 144 -16.36 12.27 5.70
N LYS A 145 -15.68 12.92 6.60
CA LYS A 145 -16.18 13.18 7.94
C LYS A 145 -17.52 13.95 7.89
N GLY A 146 -18.54 13.38 8.51
CA GLY A 146 -19.85 13.99 8.59
C GLY A 146 -20.64 14.04 7.29
N SER A 147 -20.18 13.34 6.24
CA SER A 147 -20.83 13.31 4.93
C SER A 147 -21.48 11.96 4.66
N LYS A 148 -22.67 12.00 4.08
CA LYS A 148 -23.35 10.79 3.59
C LYS A 148 -22.57 10.13 2.43
N LYS A 149 -21.70 10.88 1.74
CA LYS A 149 -20.87 10.34 0.67
C LYS A 149 -19.91 9.26 1.16
N ASP A 150 -19.49 9.33 2.42
CA ASP A 150 -18.62 8.33 3.01
C ASP A 150 -19.25 6.95 3.03
N MET A 151 -20.58 6.88 3.15
CA MET A 151 -21.31 5.62 3.15
C MET A 151 -21.27 4.90 1.80
N LEU A 152 -20.94 5.63 0.72
CA LEU A 152 -20.86 5.08 -0.63
C LEU A 152 -19.48 4.55 -0.97
N VAL A 153 -18.48 4.81 -0.13
CA VAL A 153 -17.10 4.38 -0.33
C VAL A 153 -16.83 3.20 0.58
N GLY A 154 -16.36 2.10 0.01
CA GLY A 154 -15.98 0.92 0.80
C GLY A 154 -14.89 1.27 1.81
N ASP A 155 -14.93 0.66 2.97
CA ASP A 155 -13.95 0.90 4.02
C ASP A 155 -12.62 0.21 3.73
N GLU A 156 -12.65 -0.92 3.03
CA GLU A 156 -11.46 -1.69 2.73
C GLU A 156 -10.76 -1.19 1.47
N VAL A 157 -9.46 -0.95 1.61
CA VAL A 157 -8.56 -0.66 0.48
C VAL A 157 -7.62 -1.84 0.34
N GLU A 158 -7.50 -2.37 -0.88
CA GLU A 158 -6.60 -3.46 -1.19
C GLU A 158 -5.38 -2.95 -1.91
N MET A 159 -4.20 -3.36 -1.44
CA MET A 159 -2.94 -3.05 -2.10
C MET A 159 -2.27 -4.34 -2.58
N THR A 160 -1.93 -4.38 -3.86
CA THR A 160 -1.13 -5.44 -4.43
C THR A 160 0.30 -4.92 -4.58
N ILE A 161 1.22 -5.59 -3.91
CA ILE A 161 2.60 -5.14 -3.77
C ILE A 161 3.49 -6.06 -4.59
N SER A 162 4.35 -5.46 -5.42
CA SER A 162 5.35 -6.18 -6.21
C SER A 162 6.69 -5.50 -6.02
N LEU A 163 7.63 -6.21 -5.41
CA LEU A 163 8.94 -5.69 -5.06
C LEU A 163 10.03 -6.43 -5.81
N ASN A 164 10.95 -5.68 -6.40
CA ASN A 164 12.16 -6.20 -6.99
C ASN A 164 13.36 -5.56 -6.30
N SER A 165 14.46 -6.31 -6.22
CA SER A 165 15.68 -5.81 -5.60
C SER A 165 16.53 -5.02 -6.59
N GLU A 166 17.35 -4.13 -6.04
CA GLU A 166 18.49 -3.61 -6.77
C GLU A 166 19.53 -4.73 -6.90
N LEU A 167 20.05 -4.90 -8.09
CA LEU A 167 21.09 -5.90 -8.36
C LEU A 167 22.46 -5.25 -8.30
#